data_69b59ae55c5c7bd741d1bb23e99f5531
#
_entry.id   69b59ae55c5c7bd741d1bb23e99f5531
#
_cell.length_a   1.000
_cell.length_b   1.000
_cell.length_c   1.000
_cell.angle_alpha   90.00
_cell.angle_beta   90.00
_cell.angle_gamma   90.00
#
_symmetry.space_group_name_H-M   'P 1'
#
loop_
_entity.id
_entity.type
_entity.pdbx_description
1 polymer ?
#
loop_
_entity_poly.entity_id
_entity_poly.type
_entity_poly.pdbx_seq_one_letter_code
_entity_poly.pdbx_strand_id
1 'polypeptide(L)'
;LKKLHVVIVGSGAAGLSASWLLSKRHQITLLEKAPRLGGHANTELTGDEQAPQIDTGFIVYNEPCYPNLTRWFADMGVATENSNMSFSVSRDNGNFEYAGGPPLGLVAQPSLLFSPRFHKMLRDLVRFYREAPGNVPDSPDVTLGEFLTAGGYSDEFLNDHLLPFAAAIWSSSANTMLDYPAAAFIRFCENHGLLKLRNRPQWRTVTGGSRNYVEQVAKVIGQQNSQDACRHTIKTGFAVDSIERAEDHVIVRSVSGEQVRADHVVIAAHADQALKMLGQPTDSESKALGAFSYEPNQAILHTDSSFMPRRKRAWCSWNYVEEKAVDSKVCVSYWMNRLQNLQSDKNYFVTLNPSSMPAANARVCESEYHHPVFNHAAMRAQQQLWDLQGQQRTWFCGSYFGSGFHEDAIQSGLAVAEQLGDVLRPWELANPSDRIAVTHRAYERSGSLEYS
;
A
#
# COMPACT_ATOMS: atom_id res chain seq x y z
N LEU A 1 -31.02 -9.57 -13.74
CA LEU A 1 -29.90 -10.43 -13.32
C LEU A 1 -30.16 -10.99 -11.93
N LYS A 2 -29.79 -12.27 -11.68
CA LYS A 2 -29.98 -12.95 -10.39
C LYS A 2 -29.14 -12.24 -9.30
N LYS A 3 -29.72 -12.02 -8.12
CA LYS A 3 -29.03 -11.53 -6.96
C LYS A 3 -28.10 -12.64 -6.41
N LEU A 4 -26.81 -12.35 -6.29
CA LEU A 4 -25.81 -13.29 -5.81
C LEU A 4 -25.56 -13.11 -4.30
N HIS A 5 -25.16 -14.17 -3.61
CA HIS A 5 -24.50 -14.10 -2.33
C HIS A 5 -22.98 -14.24 -2.54
N VAL A 6 -22.22 -13.23 -2.19
CA VAL A 6 -20.76 -13.20 -2.36
C VAL A 6 -20.09 -13.10 -0.97
N VAL A 7 -19.18 -14.02 -0.69
CA VAL A 7 -18.31 -13.94 0.48
C VAL A 7 -17.03 -13.20 0.09
N ILE A 8 -16.62 -12.22 0.88
CA ILE A 8 -15.36 -11.51 0.73
C ILE A 8 -14.48 -11.86 1.93
N VAL A 9 -13.26 -12.36 1.68
CA VAL A 9 -12.29 -12.76 2.71
C VAL A 9 -11.19 -11.73 2.80
N GLY A 10 -11.12 -11.02 3.91
CA GLY A 10 -10.19 -9.93 4.18
C GLY A 10 -10.82 -8.55 4.00
N SER A 11 -10.62 -7.68 4.99
CA SER A 11 -11.16 -6.32 5.06
C SER A 11 -10.13 -5.22 4.84
N GLY A 12 -9.02 -5.51 4.17
CA GLY A 12 -8.11 -4.49 3.66
C GLY A 12 -8.76 -3.63 2.56
N ALA A 13 -8.05 -2.66 2.00
CA ALA A 13 -8.58 -1.72 1.00
C ALA A 13 -9.22 -2.43 -0.22
N ALA A 14 -8.66 -3.58 -0.66
CA ALA A 14 -9.23 -4.38 -1.75
C ALA A 14 -10.58 -5.01 -1.38
N GLY A 15 -10.64 -5.67 -0.21
CA GLY A 15 -11.89 -6.30 0.24
C GLY A 15 -12.97 -5.30 0.59
N LEU A 16 -12.61 -4.16 1.18
CA LEU A 16 -13.54 -3.07 1.47
C LEU A 16 -14.12 -2.45 0.19
N SER A 17 -13.28 -2.17 -0.81
CA SER A 17 -13.75 -1.60 -2.08
C SER A 17 -14.61 -2.57 -2.88
N ALA A 18 -14.25 -3.86 -2.91
CA ALA A 18 -15.08 -4.91 -3.51
C ALA A 18 -16.42 -5.05 -2.79
N SER A 19 -16.40 -5.10 -1.44
CA SER A 19 -17.62 -5.20 -0.62
C SER A 19 -18.55 -4.01 -0.82
N TRP A 20 -17.99 -2.80 -0.81
CA TRP A 20 -18.76 -1.57 -1.01
C TRP A 20 -19.46 -1.54 -2.37
N LEU A 21 -18.75 -1.92 -3.44
CA LEU A 21 -19.34 -1.87 -4.78
C LEU A 21 -20.35 -2.99 -5.00
N LEU A 22 -20.03 -4.23 -4.60
CA LEU A 22 -20.92 -5.38 -4.71
C LEU A 22 -22.19 -5.21 -3.87
N SER A 23 -22.12 -4.58 -2.69
CA SER A 23 -23.26 -4.38 -1.81
C SER A 23 -24.39 -3.53 -2.43
N LYS A 24 -24.08 -2.72 -3.45
CA LYS A 24 -25.09 -1.95 -4.19
C LYS A 24 -26.11 -2.83 -4.94
N ARG A 25 -25.79 -4.12 -5.16
CA ARG A 25 -26.65 -5.02 -5.96
C ARG A 25 -26.79 -6.43 -5.39
N HIS A 26 -25.77 -6.92 -4.70
CA HIS A 26 -25.67 -8.30 -4.26
C HIS A 26 -25.63 -8.39 -2.74
N GLN A 27 -26.01 -9.56 -2.19
CA GLN A 27 -25.78 -9.85 -0.78
C GLN A 27 -24.31 -10.13 -0.57
N ILE A 28 -23.69 -9.48 0.43
CA ILE A 28 -22.29 -9.74 0.78
C ILE A 28 -22.15 -10.26 2.21
N THR A 29 -21.14 -11.09 2.42
CA THR A 29 -20.62 -11.44 3.75
C THR A 29 -19.12 -11.12 3.76
N LEU A 30 -18.72 -10.09 4.49
CA LEU A 30 -17.32 -9.72 4.68
C LEU A 30 -16.77 -10.42 5.93
N LEU A 31 -15.70 -11.20 5.73
CA LEU A 31 -15.01 -11.96 6.78
C LEU A 31 -13.63 -11.38 7.03
N GLU A 32 -13.32 -11.11 8.29
CA GLU A 32 -12.02 -10.58 8.72
C GLU A 32 -11.46 -11.38 9.91
N LYS A 33 -10.21 -11.82 9.82
CA LYS A 33 -9.54 -12.58 10.89
C LYS A 33 -9.25 -11.76 12.15
N ALA A 34 -8.93 -10.47 11.97
CA ALA A 34 -8.63 -9.56 13.07
C ALA A 34 -9.94 -9.12 13.79
N PRO A 35 -9.84 -8.64 15.05
CA PRO A 35 -11.00 -8.07 15.76
C PRO A 35 -11.44 -6.70 15.19
N ARG A 36 -10.68 -6.13 14.25
CA ARG A 36 -10.92 -4.85 13.56
C ARG A 36 -10.90 -5.01 12.05
N LEU A 37 -11.59 -4.11 11.37
CA LEU A 37 -11.53 -3.98 9.92
C LEU A 37 -10.33 -3.11 9.49
N GLY A 38 -10.00 -3.11 8.19
CA GLY A 38 -9.11 -2.14 7.55
C GLY A 38 -7.75 -2.69 7.12
N GLY A 39 -7.31 -3.84 7.66
CA GLY A 39 -5.99 -4.40 7.32
C GLY A 39 -4.86 -3.40 7.66
N HIS A 40 -4.11 -2.93 6.64
CA HIS A 40 -3.06 -1.91 6.79
C HIS A 40 -3.60 -0.48 7.06
N ALA A 41 -4.88 -0.20 6.87
CA ALA A 41 -5.51 1.00 7.41
C ALA A 41 -5.77 0.78 8.90
N ASN A 42 -4.81 1.19 9.71
CA ASN A 42 -4.78 0.94 11.14
C ASN A 42 -4.44 2.22 11.90
N THR A 43 -5.39 2.70 12.69
CA THR A 43 -5.25 3.88 13.53
C THR A 43 -5.26 3.45 15.00
N GLU A 44 -4.20 3.77 15.72
CA GLU A 44 -4.02 3.46 17.13
C GLU A 44 -4.43 4.64 18.01
N LEU A 45 -5.05 4.33 19.14
CA LEU A 45 -5.44 5.31 20.15
C LEU A 45 -4.29 5.45 21.16
N THR A 46 -3.79 6.68 21.36
CA THR A 46 -2.62 6.91 22.22
C THR A 46 -2.97 7.18 23.69
N GLY A 47 -4.25 7.10 24.07
CA GLY A 47 -4.73 7.34 25.42
C GLY A 47 -6.26 7.46 25.51
N ASP A 48 -6.75 8.46 26.22
CA ASP A 48 -8.17 8.77 26.35
C ASP A 48 -8.79 9.35 25.04
N GLU A 49 -10.08 9.68 25.05
CA GLU A 49 -10.82 10.17 23.88
C GLU A 49 -10.24 11.46 23.25
N GLN A 50 -9.45 12.23 23.99
CA GLN A 50 -8.83 13.46 23.52
C GLN A 50 -7.39 13.25 23.02
N ALA A 51 -6.84 12.04 23.22
CA ALA A 51 -5.51 11.71 22.76
C ALA A 51 -5.44 11.56 21.22
N PRO A 52 -4.30 11.90 20.60
CA PRO A 52 -4.14 11.78 19.16
C PRO A 52 -4.38 10.34 18.66
N GLN A 53 -5.09 10.24 17.55
CA GLN A 53 -5.28 9.01 16.79
C GLN A 53 -4.22 8.92 15.70
N ILE A 54 -3.43 7.85 15.69
CA ILE A 54 -2.21 7.78 14.88
C ILE A 54 -2.23 6.56 13.99
N ASP A 55 -2.09 6.78 12.69
CA ASP A 55 -1.96 5.72 11.70
C ASP A 55 -0.59 5.05 11.78
N THR A 56 -0.59 3.73 11.79
CA THR A 56 0.65 2.92 11.83
C THR A 56 0.93 2.17 10.54
N GLY A 57 0.00 2.16 9.60
CA GLY A 57 0.12 1.51 8.30
C GLY A 57 -0.10 2.49 7.15
N PHE A 58 -1.29 2.57 6.59
CA PHE A 58 -1.63 3.56 5.55
C PHE A 58 -1.79 4.95 6.16
N ILE A 59 -0.99 5.93 5.70
CA ILE A 59 -0.93 7.28 6.28
C ILE A 59 -1.31 8.35 5.25
N VAL A 60 -0.70 8.32 4.06
CA VAL A 60 -0.77 9.40 3.08
C VAL A 60 -1.04 8.91 1.67
N TYR A 61 -1.66 9.77 0.87
CA TYR A 61 -1.88 9.59 -0.55
C TYR A 61 -1.79 10.94 -1.27
N ASN A 62 -1.78 10.94 -2.61
CA ASN A 62 -1.96 12.17 -3.39
C ASN A 62 -3.00 11.94 -4.50
N GLU A 63 -3.77 12.94 -4.83
CA GLU A 63 -4.91 12.82 -5.72
C GLU A 63 -4.53 12.36 -7.15
N PRO A 64 -3.44 12.87 -7.78
CA PRO A 64 -3.06 12.43 -9.12
C PRO A 64 -2.68 10.94 -9.21
N CYS A 65 -2.08 10.39 -8.13
CA CYS A 65 -1.60 9.01 -8.14
C CYS A 65 -2.60 8.02 -7.55
N TYR A 66 -3.65 8.51 -6.89
CA TYR A 66 -4.69 7.70 -6.23
C TYR A 66 -6.08 8.11 -6.73
N PRO A 67 -6.35 8.03 -8.05
CA PRO A 67 -7.59 8.57 -8.60
C PRO A 67 -8.83 7.84 -8.12
N ASN A 68 -8.80 6.50 -7.98
CA ASN A 68 -9.94 5.75 -7.46
C ASN A 68 -10.16 5.98 -5.97
N LEU A 69 -9.10 5.97 -5.16
CA LEU A 69 -9.18 6.30 -3.74
C LEU A 69 -9.79 7.70 -3.52
N THR A 70 -9.33 8.69 -4.28
CA THR A 70 -9.82 10.07 -4.21
C THR A 70 -11.31 10.15 -4.51
N ARG A 71 -11.76 9.50 -5.59
CA ARG A 71 -13.17 9.47 -5.99
C ARG A 71 -14.02 8.69 -4.98
N TRP A 72 -13.51 7.58 -4.49
CA TRP A 72 -14.19 6.77 -3.49
C TRP A 72 -14.38 7.52 -2.18
N PHE A 73 -13.35 8.23 -1.70
CA PHE A 73 -13.46 9.09 -0.51
C PHE A 73 -14.49 10.22 -0.71
N ALA A 74 -14.52 10.85 -1.89
CA ALA A 74 -15.49 11.88 -2.22
C ALA A 74 -16.93 11.31 -2.24
N ASP A 75 -17.16 10.14 -2.84
CA ASP A 75 -18.48 9.47 -2.88
C ASP A 75 -18.99 9.12 -1.48
N MET A 76 -18.09 8.72 -0.58
CA MET A 76 -18.43 8.37 0.80
C MET A 76 -18.43 9.54 1.78
N GLY A 77 -18.04 10.75 1.35
CA GLY A 77 -17.91 11.90 2.24
C GLY A 77 -16.80 11.79 3.28
N VAL A 78 -15.71 11.07 2.96
CA VAL A 78 -14.54 10.94 3.85
C VAL A 78 -13.75 12.23 3.89
N ALA A 79 -13.61 12.83 5.06
CA ALA A 79 -12.83 14.06 5.25
C ALA A 79 -11.33 13.79 5.14
N THR A 80 -10.63 14.62 4.39
CA THR A 80 -9.18 14.54 4.21
C THR A 80 -8.54 15.90 4.31
N GLU A 81 -7.27 15.95 4.67
CA GLU A 81 -6.53 17.20 4.83
C GLU A 81 -5.14 17.14 4.20
N ASN A 82 -4.51 18.30 3.99
CA ASN A 82 -3.17 18.36 3.43
C ASN A 82 -2.15 17.76 4.39
N SER A 83 -1.25 16.94 3.86
CA SER A 83 -0.13 16.35 4.59
C SER A 83 1.20 16.89 4.08
N ASN A 84 2.22 16.83 4.91
CA ASN A 84 3.59 17.15 4.54
C ASN A 84 4.36 15.86 4.20
N MET A 85 4.86 15.78 2.97
CA MET A 85 5.68 14.66 2.53
C MET A 85 7.10 15.15 2.27
N SER A 86 7.93 15.08 3.27
CA SER A 86 9.35 15.41 3.24
C SER A 86 10.19 14.23 3.68
N PHE A 87 11.40 14.13 3.17
CA PHE A 87 12.32 13.02 3.42
C PHE A 87 13.68 13.52 3.88
N SER A 88 14.29 12.83 4.84
CA SER A 88 15.65 13.11 5.30
C SER A 88 16.48 11.85 5.41
N VAL A 89 17.78 12.04 5.36
CA VAL A 89 18.79 11.01 5.54
C VAL A 89 19.74 11.43 6.65
N SER A 90 19.97 10.52 7.60
CA SER A 90 20.97 10.61 8.64
C SER A 90 21.89 9.39 8.58
N ARG A 91 23.16 9.60 8.24
CA ARG A 91 24.19 8.56 8.11
C ARG A 91 25.42 8.88 8.93
N ASP A 92 26.32 7.92 9.00
CA ASP A 92 27.59 8.05 9.69
C ASP A 92 27.40 8.56 11.13
N ASN A 93 26.38 8.03 11.82
CA ASN A 93 26.08 8.42 13.19
C ASN A 93 25.76 9.93 13.34
N GLY A 94 25.03 10.51 12.36
CA GLY A 94 24.65 11.91 12.32
C GLY A 94 25.76 12.86 11.82
N ASN A 95 26.87 12.35 11.28
CA ASN A 95 27.90 13.17 10.64
C ASN A 95 27.56 13.54 9.20
N PHE A 96 26.54 12.90 8.63
CA PHE A 96 26.00 13.21 7.32
C PHE A 96 24.47 13.27 7.41
N GLU A 97 23.93 14.49 7.54
CA GLU A 97 22.49 14.72 7.68
C GLU A 97 22.00 15.82 6.74
N TYR A 98 21.01 15.48 5.91
CA TYR A 98 20.30 16.45 5.08
C TYR A 98 18.82 16.11 4.96
N ALA A 99 18.03 17.10 4.57
CA ALA A 99 16.60 16.93 4.30
C ALA A 99 16.30 17.34 2.85
N GLY A 100 15.57 16.50 2.13
CA GLY A 100 15.00 16.82 0.83
C GLY A 100 13.72 17.64 1.02
N GLY A 101 13.72 18.89 0.59
CA GLY A 101 12.59 19.80 0.78
C GLY A 101 12.95 21.23 0.42
N PRO A 102 12.39 22.25 1.09
CA PRO A 102 12.78 23.62 0.88
C PRO A 102 14.29 23.83 1.00
N PRO A 103 14.89 24.85 0.38
CA PRO A 103 16.34 25.06 0.34
C PRO A 103 17.04 24.97 1.69
N LEU A 104 16.35 25.35 2.77
CA LEU A 104 16.86 25.26 4.14
C LEU A 104 17.08 23.83 4.65
N GLY A 105 16.38 22.85 4.10
CA GLY A 105 16.58 21.42 4.48
C GLY A 105 17.90 20.86 3.99
N LEU A 106 18.33 21.23 2.78
CA LEU A 106 19.62 20.82 2.25
C LEU A 106 20.80 21.37 3.07
N VAL A 107 20.60 22.47 3.77
CA VAL A 107 21.61 23.09 4.67
C VAL A 107 21.35 22.78 6.15
N ALA A 108 20.60 21.73 6.45
CA ALA A 108 20.40 21.30 7.85
C ALA A 108 21.74 21.09 8.59
N GLN A 109 22.76 20.64 7.83
CA GLN A 109 24.16 20.55 8.24
C GLN A 109 25.02 21.46 7.33
N PRO A 110 25.37 22.69 7.75
CA PRO A 110 26.09 23.64 6.91
C PRO A 110 27.44 23.15 6.38
N SER A 111 28.15 22.27 7.11
CA SER A 111 29.43 21.69 6.68
C SER A 111 29.31 20.87 5.39
N LEU A 112 28.12 20.33 5.05
CA LEU A 112 27.90 19.58 3.83
C LEU A 112 28.05 20.46 2.56
N LEU A 113 27.84 21.77 2.67
CA LEU A 113 28.06 22.70 1.57
C LEU A 113 29.51 22.70 1.04
N PHE A 114 30.46 22.25 1.86
CA PHE A 114 31.88 22.12 1.51
C PHE A 114 32.29 20.66 1.26
N SER A 115 31.35 19.71 1.28
CA SER A 115 31.63 18.28 1.11
C SER A 115 31.57 17.85 -0.35
N PRO A 116 32.70 17.37 -0.95
CA PRO A 116 32.68 16.79 -2.29
C PRO A 116 31.72 15.62 -2.44
N ARG A 117 31.59 14.77 -1.38
CA ARG A 117 30.63 13.65 -1.29
C ARG A 117 29.20 14.16 -1.51
N PHE A 118 28.80 15.21 -0.81
CA PHE A 118 27.46 15.78 -0.90
C PHE A 118 27.18 16.37 -2.30
N HIS A 119 28.14 17.10 -2.86
CA HIS A 119 27.98 17.67 -4.22
C HIS A 119 27.89 16.59 -5.30
N LYS A 120 28.65 15.51 -5.18
CA LYS A 120 28.62 14.38 -6.10
C LYS A 120 27.25 13.68 -6.03
N MET A 121 26.76 13.42 -4.83
CA MET A 121 25.42 12.89 -4.59
C MET A 121 24.34 13.78 -5.20
N LEU A 122 24.35 15.09 -4.95
CA LEU A 122 23.35 16.04 -5.48
C LEU A 122 23.38 16.13 -7.02
N ARG A 123 24.56 16.11 -7.64
CA ARG A 123 24.71 16.12 -9.09
C ARG A 123 24.00 14.91 -9.71
N ASP A 124 24.25 13.73 -9.18
CA ASP A 124 23.71 12.49 -9.71
C ASP A 124 22.22 12.33 -9.37
N LEU A 125 21.74 12.86 -8.23
CA LEU A 125 20.33 12.98 -7.91
C LEU A 125 19.58 13.80 -8.98
N VAL A 126 20.08 15.00 -9.30
CA VAL A 126 19.46 15.85 -10.32
C VAL A 126 19.50 15.19 -11.70
N ARG A 127 20.62 14.50 -12.03
CA ARG A 127 20.75 13.74 -13.26
C ARG A 127 19.73 12.62 -13.34
N PHE A 128 19.63 11.78 -12.31
CA PHE A 128 18.69 10.67 -12.25
C PHE A 128 17.23 11.16 -12.40
N TYR A 129 16.86 12.21 -11.67
CA TYR A 129 15.49 12.76 -11.73
C TYR A 129 15.11 13.29 -13.11
N ARG A 130 16.09 13.75 -13.90
CA ARG A 130 15.85 14.27 -15.27
C ARG A 130 15.90 13.18 -16.33
N GLU A 131 16.83 12.24 -16.19
CA GLU A 131 17.17 11.30 -17.26
C GLU A 131 16.45 9.96 -17.14
N ALA A 132 16.23 9.46 -15.91
CA ALA A 132 15.66 8.13 -15.70
C ALA A 132 14.26 7.95 -16.36
N PRO A 133 13.32 8.93 -16.30
CA PRO A 133 12.03 8.79 -16.99
C PRO A 133 12.12 8.59 -18.50
N GLY A 134 13.11 9.20 -19.14
CA GLY A 134 13.34 9.07 -20.59
C GLY A 134 14.21 7.86 -20.99
N ASN A 135 14.79 7.16 -20.02
CA ASN A 135 15.69 6.02 -20.24
C ASN A 135 15.20 4.74 -19.56
N VAL A 136 13.89 4.59 -19.42
CA VAL A 136 13.31 3.36 -18.84
C VAL A 136 13.74 2.16 -19.69
N PRO A 137 14.34 1.10 -19.12
CA PRO A 137 14.73 -0.07 -19.88
C PRO A 137 13.54 -0.73 -20.58
N ASP A 138 13.72 -1.13 -21.84
CA ASP A 138 12.71 -1.89 -22.59
C ASP A 138 12.55 -3.31 -22.03
N SER A 139 13.65 -3.92 -21.60
CA SER A 139 13.62 -5.24 -20.97
C SER A 139 13.17 -5.14 -19.52
N PRO A 140 12.14 -5.88 -19.12
CA PRO A 140 11.70 -5.94 -17.73
C PRO A 140 12.70 -6.64 -16.80
N ASP A 141 13.69 -7.35 -17.37
CA ASP A 141 14.67 -8.12 -16.60
C ASP A 141 15.90 -7.29 -16.15
N VAL A 142 16.03 -6.04 -16.60
CA VAL A 142 17.09 -5.15 -16.12
C VAL A 142 16.83 -4.73 -14.70
N THR A 143 17.77 -5.04 -13.80
CA THR A 143 17.69 -4.64 -12.40
C THR A 143 18.03 -3.17 -12.19
N LEU A 144 17.61 -2.60 -11.06
CA LEU A 144 17.98 -1.23 -10.69
C LEU A 144 19.49 -1.07 -10.55
N GLY A 145 20.17 -2.07 -9.98
CA GLY A 145 21.63 -2.09 -9.85
C GLY A 145 22.35 -2.05 -11.19
N GLU A 146 21.91 -2.86 -12.16
CA GLU A 146 22.46 -2.88 -13.52
C GLU A 146 22.21 -1.54 -14.23
N PHE A 147 21.01 -0.98 -14.15
CA PHE A 147 20.67 0.32 -14.72
C PHE A 147 21.56 1.44 -14.17
N LEU A 148 21.76 1.47 -12.85
CA LEU A 148 22.57 2.49 -12.19
C LEU A 148 24.06 2.34 -12.56
N THR A 149 24.55 1.12 -12.63
CA THR A 149 25.94 0.82 -13.04
C THR A 149 26.18 1.21 -14.48
N ALA A 150 25.30 0.81 -15.40
CA ALA A 150 25.39 1.19 -16.81
C ALA A 150 25.30 2.71 -17.02
N GLY A 151 24.47 3.40 -16.22
CA GLY A 151 24.36 4.85 -16.21
C GLY A 151 25.54 5.57 -15.56
N GLY A 152 26.51 4.87 -14.94
CA GLY A 152 27.68 5.47 -14.28
C GLY A 152 27.29 6.40 -13.13
N TYR A 153 26.27 6.04 -12.37
CA TYR A 153 25.90 6.78 -11.15
C TYR A 153 26.87 6.49 -10.02
N SER A 154 27.11 7.50 -9.18
CA SER A 154 28.12 7.41 -8.13
C SER A 154 27.62 6.64 -6.89
N ASP A 155 28.56 6.02 -6.18
CA ASP A 155 28.28 5.35 -4.91
C ASP A 155 27.67 6.30 -3.88
N GLU A 156 28.07 7.57 -3.89
CA GLU A 156 27.51 8.60 -3.03
C GLU A 156 26.03 8.84 -3.33
N PHE A 157 25.61 8.85 -4.59
CA PHE A 157 24.21 8.97 -4.93
C PHE A 157 23.43 7.71 -4.53
N LEU A 158 23.98 6.53 -4.80
CA LEU A 158 23.35 5.27 -4.44
C LEU A 158 23.14 5.19 -2.93
N ASN A 159 24.24 5.30 -2.18
CA ASN A 159 24.22 5.00 -0.74
C ASN A 159 23.65 6.14 0.11
N ASP A 160 23.84 7.40 -0.29
CA ASP A 160 23.43 8.55 0.50
C ASP A 160 22.04 9.08 0.14
N HIS A 161 21.44 8.63 -0.96
CA HIS A 161 20.12 9.09 -1.38
C HIS A 161 19.21 7.98 -1.89
N LEU A 162 19.57 7.29 -2.98
CA LEU A 162 18.63 6.46 -3.72
C LEU A 162 18.20 5.22 -2.92
N LEU A 163 19.14 4.48 -2.36
CA LEU A 163 18.83 3.29 -1.55
C LEU A 163 18.11 3.64 -0.25
N PRO A 164 18.51 4.65 0.55
CA PRO A 164 17.72 5.16 1.66
C PRO A 164 16.29 5.56 1.29
N PHE A 165 16.11 6.22 0.15
CA PHE A 165 14.82 6.65 -0.35
C PHE A 165 13.94 5.47 -0.79
N ALA A 166 14.49 4.56 -1.60
CA ALA A 166 13.81 3.35 -2.05
C ALA A 166 13.39 2.46 -0.87
N ALA A 167 14.31 2.27 0.07
CA ALA A 167 14.08 1.50 1.26
C ALA A 167 12.98 2.09 2.15
N ALA A 168 12.89 3.41 2.24
CA ALA A 168 11.82 4.09 2.99
C ALA A 168 10.43 3.87 2.35
N ILE A 169 10.36 3.68 1.03
CA ILE A 169 9.10 3.47 0.30
C ILE A 169 8.61 2.02 0.44
N TRP A 170 9.50 1.04 0.22
CA TRP A 170 9.13 -0.38 0.19
C TRP A 170 9.45 -1.15 1.48
N SER A 171 10.09 -0.50 2.46
CA SER A 171 10.54 -1.13 3.72
C SER A 171 11.46 -2.34 3.50
N SER A 172 12.19 -2.35 2.38
CA SER A 172 13.05 -3.45 1.92
C SER A 172 14.52 -3.11 2.08
N SER A 173 15.39 -4.13 2.16
CA SER A 173 16.84 -3.92 2.26
C SER A 173 17.44 -3.27 1.01
N ALA A 174 18.62 -2.66 1.14
CA ALA A 174 19.34 -2.07 0.01
C ALA A 174 19.61 -3.10 -1.11
N ASN A 175 19.99 -4.33 -0.75
CA ASN A 175 20.25 -5.40 -1.71
C ASN A 175 18.98 -5.78 -2.46
N THR A 176 17.85 -5.96 -1.75
CA THR A 176 16.55 -6.23 -2.37
C THR A 176 16.18 -5.14 -3.38
N MET A 177 16.48 -3.88 -3.05
CA MET A 177 16.18 -2.76 -3.96
C MET A 177 17.09 -2.73 -5.19
N LEU A 178 18.35 -3.16 -5.11
CA LEU A 178 19.23 -3.26 -6.27
C LEU A 178 18.78 -4.35 -7.25
N ASP A 179 18.17 -5.43 -6.74
CA ASP A 179 17.60 -6.52 -7.55
C ASP A 179 16.20 -6.19 -8.08
N TYR A 180 15.62 -5.06 -7.67
CA TYR A 180 14.29 -4.65 -8.12
C TYR A 180 14.30 -4.27 -9.61
N PRO A 181 13.24 -4.61 -10.40
CA PRO A 181 13.18 -4.23 -11.82
C PRO A 181 13.24 -2.70 -12.02
N ALA A 182 14.27 -2.21 -12.74
CA ALA A 182 14.50 -0.78 -12.94
C ALA A 182 13.31 -0.07 -13.57
N ALA A 183 12.66 -0.68 -14.56
CA ALA A 183 11.49 -0.12 -15.23
C ALA A 183 10.34 0.10 -14.27
N ALA A 184 10.07 -0.86 -13.37
CA ALA A 184 9.01 -0.76 -12.37
C ALA A 184 9.31 0.33 -11.34
N PHE A 185 10.56 0.41 -10.87
CA PHE A 185 11.02 1.44 -9.93
C PHE A 185 10.85 2.86 -10.51
N ILE A 186 11.35 3.08 -11.72
CA ILE A 186 11.31 4.40 -12.37
C ILE A 186 9.87 4.83 -12.63
N ARG A 187 9.03 3.93 -13.21
CA ARG A 187 7.60 4.20 -13.45
C ARG A 187 6.84 4.51 -12.17
N PHE A 188 7.10 3.74 -11.11
CA PHE A 188 6.50 4.03 -9.80
C PHE A 188 6.87 5.42 -9.31
N CYS A 189 8.16 5.76 -9.30
CA CYS A 189 8.63 7.07 -8.84
C CYS A 189 8.07 8.21 -9.71
N GLU A 190 7.97 8.01 -11.02
CA GLU A 190 7.37 8.98 -11.96
C GLU A 190 5.89 9.17 -11.69
N ASN A 191 5.11 8.09 -11.61
CA ASN A 191 3.68 8.10 -11.33
C ASN A 191 3.35 8.79 -10.00
N HIS A 192 4.21 8.64 -8.98
CA HIS A 192 4.02 9.30 -7.68
C HIS A 192 4.60 10.71 -7.61
N GLY A 193 5.14 11.24 -8.73
CA GLY A 193 5.76 12.56 -8.78
C GLY A 193 7.02 12.70 -7.92
N LEU A 194 7.65 11.58 -7.56
CA LEU A 194 8.81 11.54 -6.67
C LEU A 194 10.10 11.98 -7.36
N LEU A 195 10.17 11.88 -8.70
CA LEU A 195 11.29 12.37 -9.52
C LEU A 195 11.14 13.86 -9.90
N LYS A 196 10.12 14.56 -9.39
CA LYS A 196 9.91 15.98 -9.65
C LYS A 196 10.70 16.83 -8.66
N LEU A 197 11.53 17.74 -9.18
CA LEU A 197 12.23 18.75 -8.38
C LEU A 197 11.33 19.94 -8.01
N ARG A 198 10.33 20.23 -8.85
CA ARG A 198 9.33 21.30 -8.68
C ARG A 198 7.94 20.77 -9.00
N ASN A 199 6.91 21.48 -8.56
CA ASN A 199 5.50 21.13 -8.80
C ASN A 199 5.18 19.70 -8.36
N ARG A 200 5.68 19.29 -7.20
CA ARG A 200 5.34 18.01 -6.58
C ARG A 200 3.86 17.96 -6.22
N PRO A 201 3.18 16.81 -6.36
CA PRO A 201 1.79 16.69 -5.94
C PRO A 201 1.63 17.01 -4.45
N GLN A 202 0.50 17.63 -4.10
CA GLN A 202 0.12 17.81 -2.71
C GLN A 202 -0.29 16.45 -2.12
N TRP A 203 0.35 16.07 -1.05
CA TRP A 203 -0.03 14.89 -0.29
C TRP A 203 -1.16 15.20 0.68
N ARG A 204 -1.97 14.21 0.96
CA ARG A 204 -3.14 14.27 1.85
C ARG A 204 -3.13 13.10 2.82
N THR A 205 -3.83 13.27 3.93
CA THR A 205 -4.12 12.24 4.91
C THR A 205 -5.61 12.24 5.26
N VAL A 206 -6.11 11.14 5.80
CA VAL A 206 -7.51 11.08 6.29
C VAL A 206 -7.58 11.85 7.60
N THR A 207 -8.48 12.81 7.70
CA THR A 207 -8.68 13.59 8.92
C THR A 207 -9.10 12.67 10.06
N GLY A 208 -8.36 12.70 11.18
CA GLY A 208 -8.61 11.83 12.34
C GLY A 208 -8.17 10.38 12.16
N GLY A 209 -7.42 10.06 11.10
CA GLY A 209 -6.84 8.75 10.83
C GLY A 209 -7.62 7.88 9.84
N SER A 210 -6.92 6.90 9.28
CA SER A 210 -7.44 6.01 8.23
C SER A 210 -8.61 5.12 8.70
N ARG A 211 -8.74 4.87 9.99
CA ARG A 211 -9.89 4.20 10.59
C ARG A 211 -11.22 4.83 10.17
N ASN A 212 -11.27 6.15 10.02
CA ASN A 212 -12.50 6.86 9.68
C ASN A 212 -13.07 6.45 8.32
N TYR A 213 -12.25 6.22 7.30
CA TYR A 213 -12.78 5.73 6.03
C TYR A 213 -13.25 4.27 6.12
N VAL A 214 -12.55 3.44 6.92
CA VAL A 214 -12.93 2.03 7.14
C VAL A 214 -14.31 1.94 7.80
N GLU A 215 -14.52 2.72 8.84
CA GLU A 215 -15.80 2.80 9.56
C GLU A 215 -16.92 3.36 8.67
N GLN A 216 -16.60 4.34 7.82
CA GLN A 216 -17.57 4.89 6.87
C GLN A 216 -18.00 3.85 5.83
N VAL A 217 -17.09 3.03 5.29
CA VAL A 217 -17.41 1.91 4.39
C VAL A 217 -18.32 0.91 5.10
N ALA A 218 -17.97 0.48 6.31
CA ALA A 218 -18.77 -0.46 7.09
C ALA A 218 -20.18 0.08 7.37
N LYS A 219 -20.30 1.38 7.68
CA LYS A 219 -21.56 2.08 7.88
C LYS A 219 -22.42 2.09 6.62
N VAL A 220 -21.83 2.41 5.47
CA VAL A 220 -22.54 2.43 4.17
C VAL A 220 -23.08 1.05 3.83
N ILE A 221 -22.27 0.00 3.96
CA ILE A 221 -22.72 -1.39 3.78
C ILE A 221 -23.86 -1.73 4.76
N GLY A 222 -23.74 -1.34 6.03
CA GLY A 222 -24.78 -1.58 7.04
C GLY A 222 -26.09 -0.85 6.75
N GLN A 223 -26.03 0.36 6.22
CA GLN A 223 -27.24 1.16 5.88
C GLN A 223 -28.01 0.57 4.70
N GLN A 224 -27.37 -0.07 3.75
CA GLN A 224 -28.03 -0.74 2.62
C GLN A 224 -28.91 -1.90 3.09
N ASN A 225 -28.65 -2.50 4.27
CA ASN A 225 -29.52 -3.50 4.88
C ASN A 225 -30.95 -2.97 5.18
N SER A 226 -31.09 -1.67 5.36
CA SER A 226 -32.38 -1.05 5.72
C SER A 226 -33.25 -0.74 4.51
N GLN A 227 -32.67 -0.69 3.32
CA GLN A 227 -33.34 -0.26 2.09
C GLN A 227 -33.71 -1.43 1.17
N ASP A 228 -33.01 -2.56 1.27
CA ASP A 228 -33.16 -3.74 0.41
C ASP A 228 -33.44 -5.02 1.22
N ALA A 229 -34.10 -5.99 0.55
CA ALA A 229 -34.29 -7.34 1.10
C ALA A 229 -32.97 -8.15 1.27
N CYS A 230 -31.80 -7.54 1.08
CA CYS A 230 -30.49 -8.15 1.27
C CYS A 230 -29.89 -7.81 2.62
N ARG A 231 -29.64 -8.82 3.40
CA ARG A 231 -28.93 -8.69 4.66
C ARG A 231 -27.43 -8.88 4.46
N HIS A 232 -26.69 -7.77 4.36
CA HIS A 232 -25.24 -7.83 4.38
C HIS A 232 -24.73 -8.22 5.79
N THR A 233 -23.62 -8.93 5.83
CA THR A 233 -23.02 -9.37 7.09
C THR A 233 -21.54 -9.00 7.11
N ILE A 234 -21.08 -8.44 8.23
CA ILE A 234 -19.66 -8.20 8.50
C ILE A 234 -19.30 -8.99 9.76
N LYS A 235 -18.30 -9.87 9.66
CA LYS A 235 -17.80 -10.68 10.77
C LYS A 235 -16.31 -10.43 10.97
N THR A 236 -15.94 -9.95 12.13
CA THR A 236 -14.55 -9.88 12.61
C THR A 236 -14.23 -11.09 13.49
N GLY A 237 -12.95 -11.39 13.70
CA GLY A 237 -12.53 -12.60 14.42
C GLY A 237 -12.80 -13.91 13.67
N PHE A 238 -13.13 -13.84 12.38
CA PHE A 238 -13.39 -14.99 11.52
C PHE A 238 -12.14 -15.33 10.70
N ALA A 239 -11.22 -16.09 11.27
CA ALA A 239 -10.05 -16.58 10.55
C ALA A 239 -10.44 -17.73 9.61
N VAL A 240 -10.36 -17.49 8.30
CA VAL A 240 -10.64 -18.52 7.29
C VAL A 240 -9.53 -19.57 7.29
N ASP A 241 -9.91 -20.84 7.41
CA ASP A 241 -9.05 -22.00 7.33
C ASP A 241 -9.01 -22.57 5.90
N SER A 242 -10.20 -22.82 5.34
CA SER A 242 -10.29 -23.45 4.01
C SER A 242 -11.50 -22.99 3.21
N ILE A 243 -11.38 -23.08 1.88
CA ILE A 243 -12.41 -22.76 0.91
C ILE A 243 -12.63 -24.01 0.03
N GLU A 244 -13.80 -24.60 0.16
CA GLU A 244 -14.27 -25.69 -0.71
C GLU A 244 -15.05 -25.12 -1.88
N ARG A 245 -14.79 -25.59 -3.08
CA ARG A 245 -15.37 -25.12 -4.33
C ARG A 245 -16.18 -26.23 -4.99
N ALA A 246 -17.48 -26.06 -5.05
CA ALA A 246 -18.42 -26.95 -5.75
C ALA A 246 -18.84 -26.33 -7.10
N GLU A 247 -19.55 -27.11 -7.90
CA GLU A 247 -20.03 -26.66 -9.21
C GLU A 247 -21.00 -25.46 -9.11
N ASP A 248 -21.89 -25.45 -8.10
CA ASP A 248 -22.96 -24.47 -7.94
C ASP A 248 -22.76 -23.48 -6.77
N HIS A 249 -21.77 -23.72 -5.88
CA HIS A 249 -21.51 -22.88 -4.71
C HIS A 249 -20.08 -23.01 -4.17
N VAL A 250 -19.75 -22.17 -3.19
CA VAL A 250 -18.53 -22.27 -2.39
C VAL A 250 -18.90 -22.39 -0.90
N ILE A 251 -18.04 -23.05 -0.12
CA ILE A 251 -18.15 -23.12 1.35
C ILE A 251 -16.85 -22.58 1.94
N VAL A 252 -16.95 -21.49 2.70
CA VAL A 252 -15.82 -20.90 3.42
C VAL A 252 -15.88 -21.36 4.87
N ARG A 253 -14.82 -22.01 5.36
CA ARG A 253 -14.71 -22.54 6.72
C ARG A 253 -13.74 -21.72 7.55
N SER A 254 -14.11 -21.44 8.78
CA SER A 254 -13.21 -20.82 9.74
C SER A 254 -12.41 -21.87 10.52
N VAL A 255 -11.30 -21.45 11.12
CA VAL A 255 -10.52 -22.24 12.08
C VAL A 255 -11.37 -22.76 13.25
N SER A 256 -12.42 -22.01 13.65
CA SER A 256 -13.36 -22.42 14.70
C SER A 256 -14.44 -23.42 14.23
N GLY A 257 -14.47 -23.76 12.94
CA GLY A 257 -15.44 -24.70 12.35
C GLY A 257 -16.74 -24.03 11.86
N GLU A 258 -16.89 -22.72 12.02
CA GLU A 258 -18.02 -22.00 11.44
C GLU A 258 -17.96 -22.01 9.92
N GLN A 259 -19.09 -22.08 9.23
CA GLN A 259 -19.16 -22.19 7.77
C GLN A 259 -20.08 -21.10 7.18
N VAL A 260 -19.69 -20.60 6.02
CA VAL A 260 -20.52 -19.70 5.21
C VAL A 260 -20.61 -20.27 3.79
N ARG A 261 -21.84 -20.55 3.33
CA ARG A 261 -22.11 -20.95 1.94
C ARG A 261 -22.48 -19.74 1.13
N ALA A 262 -21.96 -19.65 -0.11
CA ALA A 262 -22.21 -18.55 -1.03
C ALA A 262 -22.16 -18.98 -2.49
N ASP A 263 -22.63 -18.11 -3.41
CA ASP A 263 -22.50 -18.34 -4.85
C ASP A 263 -21.06 -18.14 -5.34
N HIS A 264 -20.32 -17.17 -4.78
CA HIS A 264 -18.94 -16.85 -5.11
C HIS A 264 -18.13 -16.42 -3.89
N VAL A 265 -16.81 -16.56 -3.99
CA VAL A 265 -15.87 -16.01 -3.01
C VAL A 265 -14.89 -15.04 -3.68
N VAL A 266 -14.65 -13.90 -3.03
CA VAL A 266 -13.56 -12.95 -3.35
C VAL A 266 -12.51 -13.05 -2.26
N ILE A 267 -11.30 -13.49 -2.59
CA ILE A 267 -10.20 -13.60 -1.65
C ILE A 267 -9.37 -12.32 -1.75
N ALA A 268 -9.56 -11.43 -0.77
CA ALA A 268 -8.89 -10.14 -0.64
C ALA A 268 -7.77 -10.18 0.43
N ALA A 269 -7.05 -11.28 0.49
CA ALA A 269 -5.92 -11.53 1.37
C ALA A 269 -4.59 -11.43 0.61
N HIS A 270 -3.45 -11.62 1.26
CA HIS A 270 -2.16 -11.78 0.60
C HIS A 270 -2.17 -13.01 -0.33
N ALA A 271 -1.41 -12.98 -1.42
CA ALA A 271 -1.39 -14.06 -2.40
C ALA A 271 -1.02 -15.42 -1.79
N ASP A 272 -0.02 -15.46 -0.89
CA ASP A 272 0.39 -16.67 -0.17
C ASP A 272 -0.69 -17.18 0.78
N GLN A 273 -1.42 -16.27 1.44
CA GLN A 273 -2.56 -16.62 2.31
C GLN A 273 -3.75 -17.11 1.47
N ALA A 274 -4.02 -16.46 0.32
CA ALA A 274 -5.05 -16.88 -0.60
C ALA A 274 -4.80 -18.32 -1.07
N LEU A 275 -3.57 -18.63 -1.48
CA LEU A 275 -3.19 -19.97 -1.91
C LEU A 275 -3.37 -21.01 -0.79
N LYS A 276 -2.99 -20.68 0.44
CA LYS A 276 -3.16 -21.59 1.61
C LYS A 276 -4.61 -21.90 1.94
N MET A 277 -5.52 -20.94 1.72
CA MET A 277 -6.95 -21.13 1.98
C MET A 277 -7.65 -21.99 0.92
N LEU A 278 -7.06 -22.18 -0.27
CA LEU A 278 -7.61 -23.05 -1.29
C LEU A 278 -7.35 -24.51 -0.94
N GLY A 279 -8.40 -25.28 -0.71
CA GLY A 279 -8.27 -26.72 -0.37
C GLY A 279 -7.65 -27.56 -1.50
N GLN A 280 -7.93 -27.19 -2.75
CA GLN A 280 -7.41 -27.82 -3.97
C GLN A 280 -7.10 -26.73 -5.00
N PRO A 281 -5.94 -26.07 -4.92
CA PRO A 281 -5.56 -25.06 -5.91
C PRO A 281 -5.26 -25.73 -7.26
N THR A 282 -5.61 -25.05 -8.35
CA THR A 282 -5.18 -25.44 -9.70
C THR A 282 -3.69 -25.15 -9.90
N ASP A 283 -3.09 -25.74 -10.93
CA ASP A 283 -1.69 -25.46 -11.28
C ASP A 283 -1.47 -23.97 -11.60
N SER A 284 -2.43 -23.34 -12.27
CA SER A 284 -2.38 -21.90 -12.57
C SER A 284 -2.44 -21.04 -11.31
N GLU A 285 -3.32 -21.36 -10.36
CA GLU A 285 -3.41 -20.67 -9.06
C GLU A 285 -2.12 -20.87 -8.26
N SER A 286 -1.62 -22.12 -8.18
CA SER A 286 -0.37 -22.45 -7.48
C SER A 286 0.82 -21.68 -8.04
N LYS A 287 0.93 -21.61 -9.37
CA LYS A 287 2.01 -20.89 -10.06
C LYS A 287 1.90 -19.39 -9.88
N ALA A 288 0.73 -18.80 -10.10
CA ALA A 288 0.56 -17.34 -10.08
C ALA A 288 0.60 -16.78 -8.66
N LEU A 289 -0.16 -17.36 -7.71
CA LEU A 289 -0.19 -16.89 -6.31
C LEU A 289 1.09 -17.25 -5.55
N GLY A 290 1.68 -18.42 -5.84
CA GLY A 290 2.93 -18.88 -5.22
C GLY A 290 4.18 -18.09 -5.61
N ALA A 291 4.10 -17.23 -6.65
CA ALA A 291 5.20 -16.37 -7.05
C ALA A 291 5.45 -15.18 -6.10
N PHE A 292 4.50 -14.88 -5.21
CA PHE A 292 4.60 -13.75 -4.29
C PHE A 292 5.10 -14.21 -2.92
N SER A 293 6.13 -13.56 -2.42
CA SER A 293 6.60 -13.66 -1.05
C SER A 293 6.32 -12.36 -0.30
N TYR A 294 6.30 -12.45 1.03
CA TYR A 294 6.01 -11.31 1.90
C TYR A 294 7.08 -11.21 2.99
N GLU A 295 7.56 -9.99 3.22
CA GLU A 295 8.49 -9.70 4.31
C GLU A 295 7.76 -9.09 5.50
N PRO A 296 7.97 -9.63 6.74
CA PRO A 296 7.43 -9.04 7.94
C PRO A 296 8.19 -7.75 8.30
N ASN A 297 7.43 -6.70 8.61
CA ASN A 297 7.93 -5.41 9.06
C ASN A 297 7.30 -5.06 10.40
N GLN A 298 8.15 -4.86 11.40
CA GLN A 298 7.72 -4.40 12.71
C GLN A 298 7.55 -2.89 12.69
N ALA A 299 6.38 -2.39 13.04
CA ALA A 299 6.07 -0.97 13.19
C ALA A 299 5.84 -0.66 14.67
N ILE A 300 6.62 0.27 15.22
CA ILE A 300 6.52 0.65 16.62
C ILE A 300 6.08 2.11 16.69
N LEU A 301 4.94 2.37 17.33
CA LEU A 301 4.49 3.70 17.69
C LEU A 301 5.11 4.10 19.04
N HIS A 302 5.82 5.21 19.07
CA HIS A 302 6.54 5.66 20.27
C HIS A 302 6.73 7.18 20.29
N THR A 303 7.27 7.69 21.42
CA THR A 303 7.60 9.11 21.64
C THR A 303 9.11 9.35 21.81
N ASP A 304 9.94 8.34 21.57
CA ASP A 304 11.40 8.41 21.73
C ASP A 304 12.04 9.10 20.52
N SER A 305 12.56 10.30 20.71
CA SER A 305 13.18 11.10 19.66
C SER A 305 14.61 10.66 19.29
N SER A 306 15.19 9.68 19.97
CA SER A 306 16.53 9.14 19.63
C SER A 306 16.56 8.43 18.27
N PHE A 307 15.39 8.02 17.75
CA PHE A 307 15.20 7.44 16.42
C PHE A 307 15.09 8.46 15.28
N MET A 308 15.27 9.74 15.59
CA MET A 308 15.25 10.84 14.64
C MET A 308 16.67 11.35 14.34
N PRO A 309 16.88 12.06 13.20
CA PRO A 309 18.15 12.73 12.95
C PRO A 309 18.60 13.58 14.15
N ARG A 310 19.88 13.62 14.44
CA ARG A 310 20.43 14.38 15.58
C ARG A 310 20.11 15.87 15.50
N ARG A 311 20.10 16.42 14.27
CA ARG A 311 19.78 17.83 14.05
C ARG A 311 18.29 17.99 13.81
N LYS A 312 17.60 18.70 14.69
CA LYS A 312 16.15 18.99 14.51
C LYS A 312 15.82 19.67 13.17
N ARG A 313 16.76 20.42 12.59
CA ARG A 313 16.61 21.01 11.25
C ARG A 313 16.54 19.98 10.12
N ALA A 314 17.04 18.77 10.34
CA ALA A 314 16.93 17.66 9.41
C ALA A 314 15.65 16.82 9.61
N TRP A 315 14.84 17.07 10.64
CA TRP A 315 13.64 16.32 10.89
C TRP A 315 12.61 16.53 9.76
N CYS A 316 12.24 15.48 9.13
CA CYS A 316 11.23 15.41 8.06
C CYS A 316 10.08 14.50 8.48
N SER A 317 9.07 14.44 7.63
CA SER A 317 7.97 13.49 7.80
C SER A 317 8.45 12.05 7.73
N TRP A 318 9.40 11.76 6.83
CA TRP A 318 10.07 10.47 6.68
C TRP A 318 11.56 10.66 6.93
N ASN A 319 12.14 9.84 7.81
CA ASN A 319 13.52 9.98 8.22
C ASN A 319 14.21 8.61 8.14
N TYR A 320 15.14 8.47 7.19
CA TYR A 320 16.05 7.34 7.16
C TYR A 320 17.19 7.62 8.14
N VAL A 321 17.36 6.73 9.10
CA VAL A 321 18.46 6.79 10.07
C VAL A 321 19.28 5.52 9.94
N GLU A 322 20.55 5.67 9.51
CA GLU A 322 21.47 4.53 9.37
C GLU A 322 21.83 3.99 10.74
N GLU A 323 21.60 2.71 10.93
CA GLU A 323 22.01 1.96 12.11
C GLU A 323 23.33 1.21 11.83
N LYS A 324 24.13 1.02 12.88
CA LYS A 324 25.50 0.48 12.74
C LYS A 324 25.59 -1.03 12.45
N ALA A 325 24.53 -1.78 12.49
CA ALA A 325 24.55 -3.22 12.28
C ALA A 325 24.69 -3.58 10.80
N VAL A 326 25.65 -4.44 10.46
CA VAL A 326 26.04 -4.88 9.11
C VAL A 326 24.93 -5.71 8.55
N ASP A 327 23.88 -5.85 8.49
CA ASP A 327 22.71 -6.55 7.93
C ASP A 327 21.38 -6.04 8.54
N SER A 328 21.36 -4.80 9.04
CA SER A 328 20.15 -4.24 9.61
C SER A 328 19.12 -4.05 8.50
N LYS A 329 17.90 -4.50 8.76
CA LYS A 329 16.73 -4.03 8.01
C LYS A 329 16.73 -2.51 8.04
N VAL A 330 16.18 -1.92 7.01
CA VAL A 330 16.09 -0.45 6.91
C VAL A 330 15.27 0.11 8.07
N CYS A 331 15.88 0.99 8.85
CA CYS A 331 15.20 1.75 9.90
C CYS A 331 14.69 3.08 9.33
N VAL A 332 13.38 3.26 9.34
CA VAL A 332 12.73 4.50 8.92
C VAL A 332 11.79 4.98 10.01
N SER A 333 11.96 6.23 10.42
CA SER A 333 11.08 6.87 11.40
C SER A 333 10.18 7.90 10.74
N TYR A 334 8.87 7.73 10.91
CA TYR A 334 7.84 8.65 10.46
C TYR A 334 7.47 9.61 11.58
N TRP A 335 7.56 10.91 11.35
CA TRP A 335 7.11 11.93 12.31
C TRP A 335 5.63 12.22 12.11
N MET A 336 4.82 11.60 12.95
CA MET A 336 3.36 11.57 12.77
C MET A 336 2.71 12.93 13.00
N ASN A 337 3.25 13.76 13.89
CA ASN A 337 2.75 15.13 14.09
C ASN A 337 2.75 15.95 12.81
N ARG A 338 3.72 15.70 11.92
CA ARG A 338 3.85 16.41 10.65
C ARG A 338 3.06 15.75 9.52
N LEU A 339 2.92 14.41 9.56
CA LEU A 339 2.18 13.65 8.57
C LEU A 339 0.65 13.79 8.74
N GLN A 340 0.17 13.77 9.99
CA GLN A 340 -1.25 13.81 10.31
C GLN A 340 -1.70 15.12 11.00
N ASN A 341 -0.89 16.18 10.98
CA ASN A 341 -1.17 17.47 11.60
C ASN A 341 -1.64 17.36 13.07
N LEU A 342 -1.04 16.45 13.85
CA LEU A 342 -1.47 16.16 15.21
C LEU A 342 -1.38 17.39 16.10
N GLN A 343 -2.46 17.74 16.77
CA GLN A 343 -2.50 18.80 17.77
C GLN A 343 -2.05 18.21 19.12
N SER A 344 -0.73 18.15 19.32
CA SER A 344 -0.13 17.56 20.52
C SER A 344 1.22 18.18 20.83
N ASP A 345 1.49 18.46 22.10
CA ASP A 345 2.80 18.91 22.58
C ASP A 345 3.85 17.78 22.56
N LYS A 346 3.39 16.53 22.54
CA LYS A 346 4.27 15.34 22.40
C LYS A 346 4.54 15.06 20.94
N ASN A 347 5.77 14.65 20.63
CA ASN A 347 6.11 14.10 19.32
C ASN A 347 5.83 12.59 19.32
N TYR A 348 5.14 12.14 18.27
CA TYR A 348 4.87 10.74 18.01
C TYR A 348 5.58 10.29 16.74
N PHE A 349 6.18 9.12 16.83
CA PHE A 349 6.93 8.49 15.74
C PHE A 349 6.42 7.08 15.50
N VAL A 350 6.36 6.69 14.25
CA VAL A 350 6.24 5.29 13.87
C VAL A 350 7.58 4.89 13.26
N THR A 351 8.29 3.98 13.92
CA THR A 351 9.58 3.49 13.41
C THR A 351 9.43 2.07 12.92
N LEU A 352 9.87 1.85 11.68
CA LEU A 352 9.91 0.52 11.06
C LEU A 352 11.24 -0.15 11.30
N ASN A 353 11.19 -1.43 11.70
CA ASN A 353 12.32 -2.34 11.86
C ASN A 353 13.51 -1.75 12.65
N PRO A 354 13.31 -1.13 13.79
CA PRO A 354 14.43 -0.61 14.57
C PRO A 354 15.35 -1.75 15.05
N SER A 355 16.67 -1.57 14.99
CA SER A 355 17.64 -2.54 15.51
C SER A 355 17.65 -2.62 17.02
N SER A 356 17.20 -1.57 17.68
CA SER A 356 17.00 -1.48 19.13
C SER A 356 15.59 -0.98 19.44
N MET A 357 14.99 -1.49 20.51
CA MET A 357 13.64 -1.07 20.88
C MET A 357 13.67 0.32 21.52
N PRO A 358 12.68 1.19 21.19
CA PRO A 358 12.47 2.42 21.94
C PRO A 358 12.30 2.16 23.42
N ALA A 359 12.66 3.13 24.26
CA ALA A 359 12.54 3.03 25.72
C ALA A 359 11.12 2.56 26.11
N ALA A 360 11.02 1.62 27.06
CA ALA A 360 9.75 0.98 27.42
C ALA A 360 8.64 1.98 27.80
N ASN A 361 9.02 3.07 28.47
CA ASN A 361 8.11 4.16 28.87
C ASN A 361 7.72 5.11 27.72
N ALA A 362 8.40 5.01 26.57
CA ALA A 362 8.11 5.78 25.38
C ALA A 362 7.30 4.99 24.33
N ARG A 363 7.19 3.66 24.46
CA ARG A 363 6.41 2.82 23.55
C ARG A 363 4.93 2.96 23.81
N VAL A 364 4.15 3.08 22.72
CA VAL A 364 2.68 3.14 22.75
C VAL A 364 2.11 1.80 22.33
N CYS A 365 2.46 1.34 21.12
CA CYS A 365 2.03 0.05 20.61
C CYS A 365 3.01 -0.51 19.58
N GLU A 366 2.85 -1.80 19.25
CA GLU A 366 3.61 -2.52 18.23
C GLU A 366 2.63 -3.19 17.28
N SER A 367 2.94 -3.13 15.99
CA SER A 367 2.18 -3.78 14.92
C SER A 367 3.14 -4.48 13.97
N GLU A 368 2.73 -5.62 13.41
CA GLU A 368 3.47 -6.30 12.37
C GLU A 368 2.71 -6.20 11.05
N TYR A 369 3.40 -5.74 10.02
CA TYR A 369 2.89 -5.64 8.66
C TYR A 369 3.71 -6.49 7.71
N HIS A 370 3.03 -7.16 6.78
CA HIS A 370 3.69 -7.97 5.76
C HIS A 370 3.60 -7.26 4.43
N HIS A 371 4.75 -6.91 3.85
CA HIS A 371 4.81 -6.25 2.55
C HIS A 371 5.22 -7.22 1.44
N PRO A 372 4.55 -7.17 0.26
CA PRO A 372 4.91 -8.03 -0.85
C PRO A 372 6.29 -7.68 -1.41
N VAL A 373 7.07 -8.70 -1.75
CA VAL A 373 8.35 -8.55 -2.44
C VAL A 373 8.14 -8.72 -3.94
N PHE A 374 8.45 -7.67 -4.70
CA PHE A 374 8.28 -7.65 -6.15
C PHE A 374 9.59 -7.98 -6.85
N ASN A 375 9.88 -9.26 -6.99
CA ASN A 375 10.94 -9.77 -7.83
C ASN A 375 10.43 -10.06 -9.26
N HIS A 376 11.32 -10.47 -10.17
CA HIS A 376 10.96 -10.76 -11.56
C HIS A 376 9.88 -11.84 -11.70
N ALA A 377 9.84 -12.83 -10.79
CA ALA A 377 8.82 -13.88 -10.81
C ALA A 377 7.44 -13.31 -10.46
N ALA A 378 7.36 -12.48 -9.41
CA ALA A 378 6.14 -11.79 -9.01
C ALA A 378 5.62 -10.86 -10.11
N MET A 379 6.52 -10.07 -10.75
CA MET A 379 6.15 -9.16 -11.84
C MET A 379 5.60 -9.91 -13.07
N ARG A 380 6.19 -11.06 -13.42
CA ARG A 380 5.64 -11.92 -14.48
C ARG A 380 4.30 -12.55 -14.10
N ALA A 381 4.14 -12.97 -12.84
CA ALA A 381 2.89 -13.54 -12.35
C ALA A 381 1.73 -12.54 -12.36
N GLN A 382 1.98 -11.25 -12.12
CA GLN A 382 0.96 -10.20 -12.18
C GLN A 382 0.20 -10.20 -13.52
N GLN A 383 0.89 -10.47 -14.63
CA GLN A 383 0.26 -10.53 -15.96
C GLN A 383 -0.72 -11.71 -16.12
N GLN A 384 -0.64 -12.72 -15.24
CA GLN A 384 -1.45 -13.93 -15.28
C GLN A 384 -2.56 -13.95 -14.22
N LEU A 385 -2.50 -13.05 -13.22
CA LEU A 385 -3.47 -13.03 -12.11
C LEU A 385 -4.91 -12.84 -12.57
N TRP A 386 -5.11 -12.03 -13.61
CA TRP A 386 -6.46 -11.74 -14.08
C TRP A 386 -7.11 -12.96 -14.77
N ASP A 387 -6.32 -13.86 -15.33
CA ASP A 387 -6.81 -15.08 -15.96
C ASP A 387 -7.40 -16.08 -14.95
N LEU A 388 -7.09 -15.93 -13.66
CA LEU A 388 -7.66 -16.74 -12.57
C LEU A 388 -9.09 -16.35 -12.22
N GLN A 389 -9.53 -15.13 -12.60
CA GLN A 389 -10.80 -14.58 -12.13
C GLN A 389 -12.01 -15.40 -12.58
N GLY A 390 -12.87 -15.69 -11.61
CA GLY A 390 -14.13 -16.40 -11.82
C GLY A 390 -14.01 -17.91 -12.01
N GLN A 391 -12.79 -18.46 -12.11
CA GLN A 391 -12.59 -19.90 -12.18
C GLN A 391 -13.05 -20.54 -10.87
N GLN A 392 -13.82 -21.65 -10.97
CA GLN A 392 -14.40 -22.32 -9.82
C GLN A 392 -15.06 -21.38 -8.80
N ARG A 393 -15.76 -20.32 -9.29
CA ARG A 393 -16.46 -19.32 -8.45
C ARG A 393 -15.57 -18.51 -7.52
N THR A 394 -14.26 -18.48 -7.79
CA THR A 394 -13.24 -17.83 -6.97
C THR A 394 -12.68 -16.62 -7.68
N TRP A 395 -12.49 -15.55 -6.93
CA TRP A 395 -11.99 -14.26 -7.39
C TRP A 395 -10.90 -13.79 -6.44
N PHE A 396 -9.92 -13.07 -6.96
CA PHE A 396 -8.76 -12.62 -6.20
C PHE A 396 -8.59 -11.10 -6.36
N CYS A 397 -8.32 -10.39 -5.28
CA CYS A 397 -7.91 -9.00 -5.33
C CYS A 397 -6.93 -8.68 -4.20
N GLY A 398 -6.13 -7.63 -4.37
CA GLY A 398 -5.12 -7.23 -3.42
C GLY A 398 -4.12 -6.26 -4.04
N SER A 399 -3.32 -5.63 -3.21
CA SER A 399 -2.27 -4.70 -3.67
C SER A 399 -1.18 -5.37 -4.51
N TYR A 400 -1.03 -6.70 -4.41
CA TYR A 400 -0.09 -7.49 -5.20
C TYR A 400 -0.43 -7.59 -6.70
N PHE A 401 -1.62 -7.15 -7.11
CA PHE A 401 -1.98 -6.97 -8.53
C PHE A 401 -1.23 -5.81 -9.18
N GLY A 402 -0.75 -4.85 -8.40
CA GLY A 402 0.05 -3.70 -8.82
C GLY A 402 1.33 -3.56 -8.00
N SER A 403 1.67 -2.37 -7.58
CA SER A 403 2.93 -2.04 -6.89
C SER A 403 2.89 -2.17 -5.36
N GLY A 404 1.80 -2.69 -4.78
CA GLY A 404 1.68 -2.95 -3.34
C GLY A 404 1.00 -1.82 -2.55
N PHE A 405 0.39 -0.83 -3.19
CA PHE A 405 -0.19 0.34 -2.53
C PHE A 405 -1.72 0.31 -2.48
N HIS A 406 -2.31 1.24 -1.73
CA HIS A 406 -3.76 1.33 -1.54
C HIS A 406 -4.53 1.49 -2.86
N GLU A 407 -4.02 2.29 -3.80
CA GLU A 407 -4.67 2.47 -5.10
C GLU A 407 -4.73 1.15 -5.89
N ASP A 408 -3.64 0.36 -5.86
CA ASP A 408 -3.57 -0.94 -6.53
C ASP A 408 -4.60 -1.92 -5.94
N ALA A 409 -4.70 -1.91 -4.60
CA ALA A 409 -5.69 -2.71 -3.88
C ALA A 409 -7.12 -2.31 -4.25
N ILE A 410 -7.41 -1.02 -4.29
CA ILE A 410 -8.73 -0.49 -4.63
C ILE A 410 -9.07 -0.78 -6.09
N GLN A 411 -8.13 -0.56 -7.02
CA GLN A 411 -8.35 -0.89 -8.43
C GLN A 411 -8.70 -2.35 -8.61
N SER A 412 -7.97 -3.26 -7.96
CA SER A 412 -8.23 -4.71 -8.07
C SER A 412 -9.58 -5.10 -7.47
N GLY A 413 -9.94 -4.55 -6.30
CA GLY A 413 -11.23 -4.81 -5.65
C GLY A 413 -12.42 -4.30 -6.46
N LEU A 414 -12.34 -3.08 -6.99
CA LEU A 414 -13.37 -2.50 -7.83
C LEU A 414 -13.51 -3.25 -9.16
N ALA A 415 -12.41 -3.59 -9.83
CA ALA A 415 -12.44 -4.33 -11.09
C ALA A 415 -13.04 -5.73 -10.94
N VAL A 416 -12.73 -6.44 -9.84
CA VAL A 416 -13.37 -7.73 -9.49
C VAL A 416 -14.87 -7.54 -9.26
N ALA A 417 -15.25 -6.52 -8.50
CA ALA A 417 -16.67 -6.24 -8.24
C ALA A 417 -17.46 -5.92 -9.51
N GLU A 418 -16.87 -5.17 -10.43
CA GLU A 418 -17.45 -4.85 -11.72
C GLU A 418 -17.66 -6.08 -12.59
N GLN A 419 -16.64 -6.95 -12.68
CA GLN A 419 -16.72 -8.14 -13.50
C GLN A 419 -17.63 -9.23 -12.92
N LEU A 420 -17.58 -9.44 -11.59
CA LEU A 420 -18.40 -10.43 -10.90
C LEU A 420 -19.87 -9.98 -10.79
N GLY A 421 -20.07 -8.70 -10.42
CA GLY A 421 -21.36 -8.19 -9.97
C GLY A 421 -22.17 -7.47 -11.02
N ASP A 422 -21.63 -7.25 -12.23
CA ASP A 422 -22.26 -6.39 -13.23
C ASP A 422 -22.76 -5.07 -12.61
N VAL A 423 -21.89 -4.44 -11.82
CA VAL A 423 -22.09 -3.18 -11.13
C VAL A 423 -20.89 -2.30 -11.39
N LEU A 424 -21.08 -1.04 -11.74
CA LEU A 424 -20.00 -0.13 -12.08
C LEU A 424 -19.72 0.84 -10.94
N ARG A 425 -18.44 1.24 -10.79
CA ARG A 425 -18.07 2.37 -9.91
C ARG A 425 -18.78 3.64 -10.40
N PRO A 426 -19.26 4.50 -9.49
CA PRO A 426 -20.09 5.66 -9.86
C PRO A 426 -19.29 6.88 -10.36
N TRP A 427 -18.06 6.68 -10.80
CA TRP A 427 -17.22 7.72 -11.39
C TRP A 427 -16.52 7.25 -12.65
N GLU A 428 -16.20 8.18 -13.53
CA GLU A 428 -15.46 7.94 -14.73
C GLU A 428 -13.99 8.33 -14.58
N LEU A 429 -13.10 7.49 -15.08
CA LEU A 429 -11.67 7.72 -15.23
C LEU A 429 -11.25 7.21 -16.61
N ALA A 430 -10.30 7.89 -17.25
CA ALA A 430 -9.80 7.49 -18.57
C ALA A 430 -9.25 6.04 -18.55
N ASN A 431 -8.51 5.71 -17.50
CA ASN A 431 -7.94 4.37 -17.29
C ASN A 431 -8.16 3.95 -15.82
N PRO A 432 -9.34 3.40 -15.49
CA PRO A 432 -9.71 3.15 -14.10
C PRO A 432 -8.95 2.02 -13.42
N SER A 433 -8.19 1.23 -14.19
CA SER A 433 -7.40 0.07 -13.72
C SER A 433 -6.01 0.03 -14.34
N ASP A 434 -5.39 1.20 -14.55
CA ASP A 434 -4.11 1.39 -15.22
C ASP A 434 -2.89 0.83 -14.49
N ARG A 435 -3.03 0.54 -13.20
CA ARG A 435 -1.94 -0.02 -12.38
C ARG A 435 -1.92 -1.54 -12.31
N ILE A 436 -2.98 -2.19 -12.78
CA ILE A 436 -3.14 -3.64 -12.71
C ILE A 436 -3.30 -4.22 -14.12
N ALA A 437 -2.81 -5.43 -14.33
CA ALA A 437 -3.01 -6.13 -15.60
C ALA A 437 -4.43 -6.73 -15.63
N VAL A 438 -5.36 -6.01 -16.26
CA VAL A 438 -6.71 -6.50 -16.52
C VAL A 438 -6.77 -6.94 -17.96
N THR A 439 -6.84 -8.24 -18.22
CA THR A 439 -7.16 -8.77 -19.54
C THR A 439 -8.67 -8.61 -19.75
N HIS A 440 -9.07 -7.59 -20.50
CA HIS A 440 -10.45 -7.49 -20.96
C HIS A 440 -10.73 -8.67 -21.90
N ARG A 441 -11.25 -9.77 -21.37
CA ARG A 441 -12.13 -10.61 -22.19
C ARG A 441 -13.25 -9.67 -22.59
N ALA A 442 -13.31 -9.36 -23.89
CA ALA A 442 -14.23 -8.41 -24.45
C ALA A 442 -15.60 -8.55 -23.77
N TYR A 443 -16.03 -7.52 -23.08
CA TYR A 443 -17.40 -7.35 -22.70
C TYR A 443 -18.15 -7.11 -24.03
N GLU A 444 -18.52 -8.18 -24.72
CA GLU A 444 -19.55 -8.10 -25.73
C GLU A 444 -20.82 -7.69 -24.98
N ARG A 445 -21.05 -6.39 -24.95
CA ARG A 445 -22.36 -5.84 -24.60
C ARG A 445 -23.35 -6.38 -25.64
N SER A 446 -24.01 -7.47 -25.31
CA SER A 446 -25.26 -7.83 -25.97
C SER A 446 -26.27 -6.74 -25.61
N GLY A 447 -26.42 -5.75 -26.48
CA GLY A 447 -27.42 -4.70 -26.31
C GLY A 447 -26.96 -3.39 -26.94
N SER A 448 -27.07 -3.29 -28.26
CA SER A 448 -27.15 -2.01 -28.96
C SER A 448 -28.28 -1.15 -28.35
N LEU A 449 -27.90 -0.12 -27.59
CA LEU A 449 -28.82 1.02 -27.41
C LEU A 449 -28.69 1.87 -28.67
N GLU A 450 -29.59 1.66 -29.61
CA GLU A 450 -29.92 2.62 -30.66
C GLU A 450 -30.41 3.90 -29.99
N TYR A 451 -29.63 4.96 -30.09
CA TYR A 451 -30.13 6.31 -29.85
C TYR A 451 -30.95 6.75 -31.08
N SER A 452 -32.23 6.79 -30.91
CA SER A 452 -33.17 7.56 -31.77
C SER A 452 -33.38 8.95 -31.15
#